data_c20703b7b64864b0c1e040e37e7c096d
#
_entry.id   c20703b7b64864b0c1e040e37e7c096d
#
_cell.length_a   1.000
_cell.length_b   1.000
_cell.length_c   1.000
_cell.angle_alpha   90.00
_cell.angle_beta   90.00
_cell.angle_gamma   90.00
#
_symmetry.space_group_name_H-M   'P 1'
#
loop_
_entity.id
_entity.type
_entity.pdbx_description
1 polymer ?
#
loop_
_entity_poly.entity_id
_entity_poly.type
_entity_poly.pdbx_seq_one_letter_code
_entity_poly.pdbx_strand_id
1 'polypeptide(L)'
;MRYCIQHATSADVAFMALAMDPDSGEWGSNETEHADRLLMTCASSTQVWAARDNAGTPCALWGVAPKSDDEEIGCVWLLACEQFEQEPADFRNLSGMVFAEMLGEYVQLENFVDVRKERAVELLRSIGFTVDPAATHSASGTLCHRVWLEAGNTRSLSLAERSAVLN
;
A
#
# COMPACT_ATOMS: atom_id res chain seq x y z
N MET A 1 4.61 9.98 18.27
CA MET A 1 4.42 9.18 17.07
C MET A 1 5.63 9.32 16.17
N ARG A 2 6.10 8.24 15.60
CA ARG A 2 7.36 8.21 14.84
C ARG A 2 7.19 8.59 13.38
N TYR A 3 5.96 8.50 12.88
CA TYR A 3 5.61 8.78 11.49
C TYR A 3 4.40 9.69 11.39
N CYS A 4 4.37 10.51 10.34
CA CYS A 4 3.25 11.36 9.96
C CYS A 4 2.72 10.91 8.60
N ILE A 5 1.38 10.75 8.48
CA ILE A 5 0.72 10.43 7.22
C ILE A 5 0.07 11.68 6.63
N GLN A 6 0.24 11.84 5.32
CA GLN A 6 -0.40 12.88 4.54
C GLN A 6 -0.50 12.45 3.07
N HIS A 7 -1.27 13.20 2.28
CA HIS A 7 -1.25 12.98 0.83
C HIS A 7 0.16 13.13 0.28
N ALA A 8 0.56 12.20 -0.57
CA ALA A 8 1.88 12.21 -1.18
C ALA A 8 2.06 13.39 -2.13
N THR A 9 3.23 14.00 -2.07
CA THR A 9 3.66 15.01 -3.04
C THR A 9 4.50 14.37 -4.14
N SER A 10 4.71 15.10 -5.25
CA SER A 10 5.61 14.63 -6.30
C SER A 10 7.05 14.42 -5.80
N ALA A 11 7.48 15.19 -4.79
CA ALA A 11 8.78 15.03 -4.14
C ALA A 11 8.87 13.70 -3.37
N ASP A 12 7.80 13.28 -2.68
CA ASP A 12 7.75 11.98 -1.99
C ASP A 12 7.89 10.82 -2.97
N VAL A 13 7.14 10.89 -4.08
CA VAL A 13 7.17 9.87 -5.13
C VAL A 13 8.56 9.79 -5.75
N ALA A 14 9.17 10.91 -6.09
CA ALA A 14 10.52 10.96 -6.65
C ALA A 14 11.56 10.41 -5.69
N PHE A 15 11.49 10.76 -4.40
CA PHE A 15 12.38 10.24 -3.37
C PHE A 15 12.28 8.72 -3.25
N MET A 16 11.06 8.19 -3.14
CA MET A 16 10.82 6.75 -3.00
C MET A 16 11.26 5.98 -4.26
N ALA A 17 11.03 6.54 -5.43
CA ALA A 17 11.48 5.94 -6.69
C ALA A 17 13.00 5.78 -6.77
N LEU A 18 13.76 6.71 -6.20
CA LEU A 18 15.23 6.65 -6.16
C LEU A 18 15.77 5.80 -5.01
N ALA A 19 15.03 5.71 -3.91
CA ALA A 19 15.46 5.01 -2.69
C ALA A 19 15.21 3.48 -2.75
N MET A 20 14.42 3.02 -3.72
CA MET A 20 14.09 1.61 -3.85
C MET A 20 15.24 0.81 -4.47
N ASP A 21 15.52 -0.32 -3.85
CA ASP A 21 16.48 -1.29 -4.38
C ASP A 21 15.95 -1.92 -5.68
N PRO A 22 16.68 -1.79 -6.81
CA PRO A 22 16.30 -2.44 -8.06
C PRO A 22 16.22 -3.98 -7.95
N ASP A 23 16.88 -4.58 -6.97
CA ASP A 23 16.87 -6.02 -6.71
C ASP A 23 15.66 -6.51 -5.91
N SER A 24 14.79 -5.62 -5.44
CA SER A 24 13.56 -6.02 -4.71
C SER A 24 12.52 -6.78 -5.56
N GLY A 25 12.78 -6.94 -6.85
CA GLY A 25 12.14 -7.94 -7.73
C GLY A 25 10.70 -7.66 -8.15
N GLU A 26 10.08 -6.60 -7.67
CA GLU A 26 8.66 -6.33 -7.96
C GLU A 26 8.43 -5.42 -9.19
N TRP A 27 9.41 -4.63 -9.59
CA TRP A 27 9.16 -3.48 -10.46
C TRP A 27 10.03 -3.36 -11.71
N GLY A 28 10.82 -4.35 -12.08
CA GLY A 28 11.63 -4.32 -13.29
C GLY A 28 13.15 -4.41 -13.05
N SER A 29 13.93 -4.38 -14.11
CA SER A 29 15.35 -4.73 -14.09
C SER A 29 16.31 -3.54 -14.05
N ASN A 30 15.83 -2.30 -14.04
CA ASN A 30 16.67 -1.10 -13.94
C ASN A 30 15.96 0.09 -13.24
N GLU A 31 16.76 0.99 -12.65
CA GLU A 31 16.28 2.14 -11.86
C GLU A 31 15.31 3.06 -12.64
N THR A 32 15.54 3.26 -13.93
CA THR A 32 14.69 4.13 -14.75
C THR A 32 13.32 3.51 -14.97
N GLU A 33 13.23 2.21 -15.23
CA GLU A 33 11.94 1.51 -15.37
C GLU A 33 11.15 1.51 -14.07
N HIS A 34 11.80 1.39 -12.93
CA HIS A 34 11.16 1.48 -11.62
C HIS A 34 10.53 2.85 -11.39
N ALA A 35 11.30 3.91 -11.61
CA ALA A 35 10.82 5.28 -11.44
C ALA A 35 9.63 5.58 -12.36
N ASP A 36 9.72 5.19 -13.63
CA ASP A 36 8.65 5.40 -14.62
C ASP A 36 7.38 4.61 -14.26
N ARG A 37 7.51 3.37 -13.83
CA ARG A 37 6.35 2.56 -13.38
C ARG A 37 5.68 3.15 -12.15
N LEU A 38 6.46 3.60 -11.17
CA LEU A 38 5.91 4.24 -9.98
C LEU A 38 5.16 5.53 -10.33
N LEU A 39 5.74 6.37 -11.20
CA LEU A 39 5.09 7.59 -11.67
C LEU A 39 3.79 7.30 -12.41
N MET A 40 3.77 6.30 -13.29
CA MET A 40 2.54 5.89 -14.00
C MET A 40 1.50 5.32 -13.04
N THR A 41 1.92 4.52 -12.07
CA THR A 41 1.02 3.98 -11.02
C THR A 41 0.42 5.10 -10.18
N CYS A 42 1.21 6.09 -9.78
CA CYS A 42 0.72 7.27 -9.08
C CYS A 42 -0.24 8.09 -9.93
N ALA A 43 0.06 8.27 -11.22
CA ALA A 43 -0.78 9.04 -12.14
C ALA A 43 -2.15 8.39 -12.39
N SER A 44 -2.24 7.06 -12.34
CA SER A 44 -3.49 6.31 -12.47
C SER A 44 -4.25 6.16 -11.14
N SER A 45 -3.63 6.50 -10.02
CA SER A 45 -4.23 6.40 -8.69
C SER A 45 -5.12 7.60 -8.38
N THR A 46 -6.25 7.35 -7.73
CA THR A 46 -7.16 8.42 -7.26
C THR A 46 -6.72 8.99 -5.92
N GLN A 47 -6.01 8.21 -5.12
CA GLN A 47 -5.39 8.63 -3.87
C GLN A 47 -3.99 8.05 -3.78
N VAL A 48 -3.04 8.86 -3.31
CA VAL A 48 -1.69 8.43 -2.93
C VAL A 48 -1.33 9.09 -1.60
N TRP A 49 -0.96 8.26 -0.63
CA TRP A 49 -0.59 8.67 0.72
C TRP A 49 0.88 8.38 0.98
N ALA A 50 1.51 9.21 1.79
CA ALA A 50 2.89 9.04 2.21
C ALA A 50 3.02 9.03 3.73
N ALA A 51 3.83 8.11 4.26
CA ALA A 51 4.35 8.19 5.62
C ALA A 51 5.73 8.83 5.60
N ARG A 52 5.94 9.80 6.49
CA ARG A 52 7.24 10.44 6.70
C ARG A 52 7.68 10.26 8.14
N ASP A 53 8.98 10.10 8.33
CA ASP A 53 9.58 10.07 9.65
C ASP A 53 9.66 11.49 10.28
N ASN A 54 10.20 11.59 11.49
CA ASN A 54 10.35 12.85 12.20
C ASN A 54 11.31 13.85 11.52
N ALA A 55 12.14 13.38 10.60
CA ALA A 55 13.01 14.24 9.77
C ALA A 55 12.30 14.72 8.50
N GLY A 56 11.08 14.25 8.23
CA GLY A 56 10.32 14.55 7.03
C GLY A 56 10.67 13.64 5.83
N THR A 57 11.44 12.58 6.05
CA THR A 57 11.85 11.65 5.00
C THR A 57 10.72 10.67 4.69
N PRO A 58 10.31 10.51 3.42
CA PRO A 58 9.33 9.51 3.06
C PRO A 58 9.83 8.08 3.33
N CYS A 59 8.98 7.26 3.97
CA CYS A 59 9.29 5.87 4.33
C CYS A 59 8.35 4.87 3.70
N ALA A 60 7.15 5.30 3.33
CA ALA A 60 6.17 4.45 2.64
C ALA A 60 5.23 5.28 1.79
N LEU A 61 4.71 4.67 0.74
CA LEU A 61 3.63 5.17 -0.10
C LEU A 61 2.53 4.11 -0.18
N TRP A 62 1.28 4.55 -0.12
CA TRP A 62 0.09 3.75 -0.39
C TRP A 62 -0.69 4.44 -1.50
N GLY A 63 -1.17 3.68 -2.46
CA GLY A 63 -2.04 4.21 -3.48
C GLY A 63 -3.19 3.28 -3.82
N VAL A 64 -4.21 3.83 -4.47
CA VAL A 64 -5.36 3.09 -4.95
C VAL A 64 -5.78 3.64 -6.31
N ALA A 65 -6.03 2.73 -7.24
CA ALA A 65 -6.58 3.02 -8.57
C ALA A 65 -7.87 2.22 -8.77
N PRO A 66 -8.84 2.74 -9.54
CA PRO A 66 -10.04 1.97 -9.86
C PRO A 66 -9.68 0.73 -10.67
N LYS A 67 -10.35 -0.39 -10.38
CA LYS A 67 -10.21 -1.61 -11.17
C LYS A 67 -10.78 -1.39 -12.57
N SER A 68 -10.11 -1.93 -13.59
CA SER A 68 -10.45 -1.66 -14.99
C SER A 68 -11.84 -2.15 -15.43
N ASP A 69 -12.36 -3.18 -14.79
CA ASP A 69 -13.65 -3.79 -15.07
C ASP A 69 -14.73 -3.49 -14.03
N ASP A 70 -14.37 -2.84 -12.93
CA ASP A 70 -15.27 -2.44 -11.85
C ASP A 70 -14.72 -1.25 -11.07
N GLU A 71 -15.17 -0.04 -11.38
CA GLU A 71 -14.70 1.20 -10.78
C GLU A 71 -15.07 1.36 -9.29
N GLU A 72 -15.99 0.54 -8.76
CA GLU A 72 -16.31 0.52 -7.32
C GLU A 72 -15.26 -0.24 -6.50
N ILE A 73 -14.42 -1.03 -7.16
CA ILE A 73 -13.30 -1.75 -6.53
C ILE A 73 -12.00 -0.95 -6.73
N GLY A 74 -11.31 -0.67 -5.64
CA GLY A 74 -9.98 -0.07 -5.66
C GLY A 74 -8.87 -1.10 -5.67
N CYS A 75 -7.98 -1.05 -6.65
CA CYS A 75 -6.75 -1.82 -6.66
C CYS A 75 -5.70 -1.06 -5.83
N VAL A 76 -5.36 -1.59 -4.67
CA VAL A 76 -4.38 -0.98 -3.77
C VAL A 76 -2.96 -1.43 -4.09
N TRP A 77 -2.01 -0.55 -3.84
CA TRP A 77 -0.58 -0.85 -3.91
C TRP A 77 0.14 -0.19 -2.74
N LEU A 78 1.29 -0.73 -2.39
CA LEU A 78 2.11 -0.28 -1.28
C LEU A 78 3.58 -0.37 -1.67
N LEU A 79 4.32 0.65 -1.28
CA LEU A 79 5.76 0.74 -1.39
C LEU A 79 6.31 1.19 -0.06
N ALA A 80 7.23 0.45 0.54
CA ALA A 80 7.82 0.79 1.83
C ALA A 80 9.33 0.57 1.84
N CYS A 81 10.05 1.41 2.58
CA CYS A 81 11.46 1.18 2.82
C CYS A 81 11.65 0.07 3.87
N GLU A 82 12.77 -0.63 3.82
CA GLU A 82 13.08 -1.73 4.72
C GLU A 82 12.95 -1.37 6.20
N GLN A 83 13.41 -0.18 6.58
CA GLN A 83 13.33 0.28 7.96
C GLN A 83 11.88 0.36 8.46
N PHE A 84 10.95 0.81 7.62
CA PHE A 84 9.54 0.90 7.96
C PHE A 84 8.90 -0.49 8.07
N GLU A 85 9.27 -1.42 7.19
CA GLU A 85 8.82 -2.81 7.25
C GLU A 85 9.28 -3.56 8.50
N GLN A 86 10.39 -3.13 9.11
CA GLN A 86 10.90 -3.69 10.37
C GLN A 86 10.12 -3.21 11.60
N GLU A 87 9.17 -2.30 11.45
CA GLU A 87 8.31 -1.78 12.51
C GLU A 87 6.84 -2.22 12.30
N PRO A 88 6.51 -3.51 12.51
CA PRO A 88 5.23 -4.08 12.09
C PRO A 88 4.01 -3.47 12.76
N ALA A 89 4.15 -2.93 13.97
CA ALA A 89 3.05 -2.28 14.68
C ALA A 89 2.68 -0.95 14.03
N ASP A 90 3.66 -0.09 13.72
CA ASP A 90 3.45 1.19 13.05
C ASP A 90 2.96 0.96 11.62
N PHE A 91 3.59 0.05 10.89
CA PHE A 91 3.19 -0.32 9.53
C PHE A 91 1.73 -0.77 9.47
N ARG A 92 1.31 -1.67 10.36
CA ARG A 92 -0.07 -2.15 10.45
C ARG A 92 -1.06 -1.03 10.78
N ASN A 93 -0.75 -0.21 11.78
CA ASN A 93 -1.64 0.86 12.23
C ASN A 93 -1.82 1.92 11.15
N LEU A 94 -0.73 2.37 10.55
CA LEU A 94 -0.75 3.39 9.50
C LEU A 94 -1.41 2.89 8.22
N SER A 95 -1.10 1.65 7.80
CA SER A 95 -1.77 1.02 6.66
C SER A 95 -3.28 0.89 6.89
N GLY A 96 -3.70 0.46 8.09
CA GLY A 96 -5.11 0.36 8.44
C GLY A 96 -5.85 1.68 8.33
N MET A 97 -5.21 2.78 8.73
CA MET A 97 -5.78 4.13 8.60
C MET A 97 -5.92 4.56 7.15
N VAL A 98 -4.88 4.37 6.35
CA VAL A 98 -4.90 4.72 4.93
C VAL A 98 -5.95 3.91 4.18
N PHE A 99 -6.04 2.61 4.41
CA PHE A 99 -7.06 1.77 3.78
C PHE A 99 -8.49 2.14 4.22
N ALA A 100 -8.67 2.58 5.45
CA ALA A 100 -9.98 3.10 5.90
C ALA A 100 -10.38 4.37 5.14
N GLU A 101 -9.44 5.27 4.86
CA GLU A 101 -9.69 6.45 4.02
C GLU A 101 -10.03 6.06 2.57
N MET A 102 -9.30 5.10 1.99
CA MET A 102 -9.58 4.60 0.64
C MET A 102 -10.97 3.94 0.53
N LEU A 103 -11.42 3.24 1.58
CA LEU A 103 -12.77 2.66 1.65
C LEU A 103 -13.89 3.71 1.78
N GLY A 104 -13.57 4.97 1.97
CA GLY A 104 -14.51 6.08 1.81
C GLY A 104 -14.87 6.36 0.35
N GLU A 105 -14.03 5.94 -0.59
CA GLU A 105 -14.21 6.12 -2.04
C GLU A 105 -14.62 4.82 -2.74
N TYR A 106 -14.14 3.67 -2.26
CA TYR A 106 -14.35 2.35 -2.86
C TYR A 106 -15.15 1.45 -1.91
N VAL A 107 -16.00 0.59 -2.47
CA VAL A 107 -16.76 -0.42 -1.68
C VAL A 107 -15.88 -1.57 -1.24
N GLN A 108 -14.82 -1.83 -1.99
CA GLN A 108 -13.85 -2.90 -1.73
C GLN A 108 -12.46 -2.48 -2.22
N LEU A 109 -11.45 -2.86 -1.46
CA LEU A 109 -10.05 -2.79 -1.89
C LEU A 109 -9.56 -4.19 -2.25
N GLU A 110 -8.78 -4.30 -3.31
CA GLU A 110 -8.27 -5.57 -3.83
C GLU A 110 -6.79 -5.48 -4.18
N ASN A 111 -6.07 -6.57 -4.00
CA ASN A 111 -4.72 -6.76 -4.53
C ASN A 111 -4.45 -8.26 -4.77
N PHE A 112 -3.36 -8.54 -5.48
CA PHE A 112 -2.83 -9.88 -5.69
C PHE A 112 -1.42 -9.92 -5.14
N VAL A 113 -1.15 -10.83 -4.21
CA VAL A 113 0.14 -10.93 -3.50
C VAL A 113 0.81 -12.25 -3.84
N ASP A 114 2.07 -12.19 -4.25
CA ASP A 114 2.89 -13.38 -4.52
C ASP A 114 2.86 -14.34 -3.33
N VAL A 115 2.56 -15.61 -3.59
CA VAL A 115 2.44 -16.65 -2.55
C VAL A 115 3.70 -16.82 -1.72
N ARG A 116 4.87 -16.43 -2.24
CA ARG A 116 6.16 -16.48 -1.54
C ARG A 116 6.33 -15.39 -0.49
N LYS A 117 5.51 -14.33 -0.54
CA LYS A 117 5.55 -13.19 0.39
C LYS A 117 4.68 -13.43 1.62
N GLU A 118 4.98 -14.47 2.38
CA GLU A 118 4.20 -14.89 3.54
C GLU A 118 4.01 -13.75 4.57
N ARG A 119 5.08 -12.98 4.83
CA ARG A 119 5.03 -11.85 5.78
C ARG A 119 4.05 -10.75 5.31
N ALA A 120 4.02 -10.45 4.02
CA ALA A 120 3.07 -9.50 3.46
C ALA A 120 1.62 -10.00 3.59
N VAL A 121 1.37 -11.28 3.33
CA VAL A 121 0.06 -11.91 3.49
C VAL A 121 -0.40 -11.87 4.96
N GLU A 122 0.47 -12.21 5.90
CA GLU A 122 0.16 -12.13 7.35
C GLU A 122 -0.14 -10.71 7.81
N LEU A 123 0.62 -9.74 7.32
CA LEU A 123 0.39 -8.32 7.62
C LEU A 123 -0.99 -7.87 7.12
N LEU A 124 -1.33 -8.18 5.87
CA LEU A 124 -2.63 -7.84 5.30
C LEU A 124 -3.79 -8.48 6.08
N ARG A 125 -3.64 -9.75 6.49
CA ARG A 125 -4.61 -10.39 7.40
C ARG A 125 -4.76 -9.64 8.72
N SER A 126 -3.65 -9.18 9.29
CA SER A 126 -3.66 -8.44 10.55
C SER A 126 -4.37 -7.09 10.47
N ILE A 127 -4.41 -6.50 9.28
CA ILE A 127 -5.16 -5.26 9.00
C ILE A 127 -6.65 -5.52 8.80
N GLY A 128 -7.01 -6.74 8.36
CA GLY A 128 -8.40 -7.15 8.15
C GLY A 128 -8.70 -7.63 6.73
N PHE A 129 -7.68 -7.74 5.86
CA PHE A 129 -7.87 -8.33 4.53
C PHE A 129 -8.25 -9.80 4.63
N THR A 130 -9.18 -10.21 3.80
CA THR A 130 -9.44 -11.62 3.51
C THR A 130 -8.45 -12.09 2.45
N VAL A 131 -7.89 -13.26 2.65
CA VAL A 131 -6.94 -13.88 1.73
C VAL A 131 -7.60 -15.12 1.13
N ASP A 132 -7.71 -15.16 -0.20
CA ASP A 132 -8.17 -16.36 -0.90
C ASP A 132 -7.10 -17.46 -0.75
N PRO A 133 -7.44 -18.62 -0.16
CA PRO A 133 -6.50 -19.73 -0.05
C PRO A 133 -6.12 -20.33 -1.40
N ALA A 134 -6.96 -20.18 -2.42
CA ALA A 134 -6.65 -20.59 -3.78
C ALA A 134 -5.70 -19.60 -4.42
N ALA A 135 -4.55 -20.08 -4.91
CA ALA A 135 -3.62 -19.25 -5.65
C ALA A 135 -3.96 -19.27 -7.14
N THR A 136 -3.79 -18.11 -7.79
CA THR A 136 -4.00 -17.93 -9.23
C THR A 136 -2.79 -17.32 -9.88
N HIS A 137 -2.56 -17.61 -11.17
CA HIS A 137 -1.47 -16.97 -11.91
C HIS A 137 -1.85 -15.54 -12.31
N SER A 138 -0.95 -14.59 -12.05
CA SER A 138 -1.05 -13.23 -12.57
C SER A 138 -0.77 -13.20 -14.08
N ALA A 139 -1.00 -12.06 -14.72
CA ALA A 139 -0.68 -11.84 -16.13
C ALA A 139 0.81 -12.09 -16.46
N SER A 140 1.71 -11.91 -15.49
CA SER A 140 3.15 -12.21 -15.60
C SER A 140 3.50 -13.67 -15.33
N GLY A 141 2.51 -14.53 -15.03
CA GLY A 141 2.73 -15.94 -14.69
C GLY A 141 3.10 -16.20 -13.22
N THR A 142 3.16 -15.18 -12.37
CA THR A 142 3.44 -15.30 -10.94
C THR A 142 2.23 -15.86 -10.22
N LEU A 143 2.43 -16.85 -9.35
CA LEU A 143 1.37 -17.42 -8.53
C LEU A 143 1.06 -16.48 -7.36
N CYS A 144 -0.17 -16.00 -7.27
CA CYS A 144 -0.61 -14.99 -6.29
C CYS A 144 -1.86 -15.42 -5.54
N HIS A 145 -1.97 -14.97 -4.29
CA HIS A 145 -3.23 -14.95 -3.55
C HIS A 145 -3.98 -13.66 -3.86
N ARG A 146 -5.26 -13.76 -4.17
CA ARG A 146 -6.16 -12.62 -4.17
C ARG A 146 -6.43 -12.22 -2.72
N VAL A 147 -6.32 -10.92 -2.42
CA VAL A 147 -6.63 -10.36 -1.11
C VAL A 147 -7.62 -9.22 -1.29
N TRP A 148 -8.57 -9.05 -0.36
CA TRP A 148 -9.55 -7.97 -0.42
C TRP A 148 -9.96 -7.50 0.97
N LEU A 149 -10.36 -6.24 1.05
CA LEU A 149 -10.86 -5.59 2.25
C LEU A 149 -12.17 -4.88 1.93
N GLU A 150 -13.20 -5.16 2.71
CA GLU A 150 -14.51 -4.53 2.58
C GLU A 150 -14.76 -3.52 3.70
N ALA A 151 -15.56 -2.49 3.42
CA ALA A 151 -16.02 -1.57 4.44
C ALA A 151 -16.75 -2.33 5.57
N GLY A 152 -16.34 -2.14 6.82
CA GLY A 152 -16.86 -2.84 8.00
C GLY A 152 -15.96 -3.97 8.53
N ASN A 153 -15.03 -4.48 7.74
CA ASN A 153 -14.02 -5.44 8.19
C ASN A 153 -12.73 -4.77 8.72
N THR A 154 -12.61 -3.46 8.54
CA THR A 154 -11.55 -2.69 9.19
C THR A 154 -11.79 -2.74 10.69
N ARG A 155 -10.87 -3.30 11.45
CA ARG A 155 -10.84 -3.10 12.91
C ARG A 155 -10.80 -1.59 13.15
N SER A 156 -11.90 -1.06 13.66
CA SER A 156 -12.10 0.35 13.93
C SER A 156 -10.96 0.86 14.81
N LEU A 157 -10.05 1.61 14.21
CA LEU A 157 -9.23 2.54 14.98
C LEU A 157 -10.20 3.56 15.56
N SER A 158 -10.14 3.79 16.88
CA SER A 158 -11.05 4.74 17.55
C SER A 158 -10.89 6.13 16.91
N LEU A 159 -11.97 6.90 16.87
CA LEU A 159 -11.95 8.29 16.39
C LEU A 159 -10.86 9.15 17.07
N ALA A 160 -10.49 8.81 18.33
CA ALA A 160 -9.43 9.49 19.07
C ALA A 160 -8.04 9.17 18.52
N GLU A 161 -7.79 7.96 18.02
CA GLU A 161 -6.54 7.57 17.39
C GLU A 161 -6.41 8.18 15.99
N ARG A 162 -7.52 8.33 15.27
CA ARG A 162 -7.56 9.04 13.98
C ARG A 162 -7.19 10.51 14.10
N SER A 163 -7.72 11.22 15.11
CA SER A 163 -7.40 12.64 15.37
C SER A 163 -5.95 12.88 15.76
N ALA A 164 -5.31 11.94 16.45
CA ALA A 164 -3.93 12.09 16.90
C ALA A 164 -2.89 11.94 15.77
N VAL A 165 -3.27 11.33 14.65
CA VAL A 165 -2.38 11.04 13.52
C VAL A 165 -2.52 12.06 12.38
N LEU A 166 -3.68 12.71 12.26
CA LEU A 166 -3.96 13.70 11.22
C LEU A 166 -3.59 15.15 11.63
N ASN A 167 -3.14 15.34 12.84
CA ASN A 167 -2.59 16.60 13.37
C ASN A 167 -1.06 16.47 13.43
#